data_127adc3c2e01dfc4d18af886af6ea0d7
#
_entry.id   127adc3c2e01dfc4d18af886af6ea0d7
#
_cell.length_a   1.000
_cell.length_b   1.000
_cell.length_c   1.000
_cell.angle_alpha   90.00
_cell.angle_beta   90.00
_cell.angle_gamma   90.00
#
_symmetry.space_group_name_H-M   'P 1'
#
loop_
_entity.id
_entity.type
_entity.pdbx_description
1 polymer ?
#
loop_
_entity_poly.entity_id
_entity_poly.type
_entity_poly.pdbx_seq_one_letter_code
_entity_poly.pdbx_strand_id
1 'polypeptide(L)'
;MKPDSLFRIPGYARLWASILLSNLGGQITMIVLPLTAVVLLHASPTQMGLLGAMELLPFVLLSLPAGVYLDRIRKLPIYIAGELLMAALLLSVPLAWYVDQLTMAWLYVIGFGAGVVYTVAGSASQIVLTQLVGRDQLVRAHAQNAIAGSAAEVIGPGIAGLLIRLLGGPLTLLADCFLVLCSALMLKGLRIKEKLAPAQHHRFWPQLRAGLAFVRSQNVLVHSALTVGAWQFFSQMALSIQVIFAIRELGLSEEQLSLSYVALGVGSIAAGLAGPRLSKRIGPGPTLLLGIALTGLGWTQLVLLKTVLPAIIGFALMLMGFAAGATLLFINFLAIRQSVTPSPMLGRMTTTMRWLILLPAGPGALLGGWLGEHTTMSTPILIAGLGAVLTSCAGLAATRLRHLRTLPRSP
;
A
#
# COMPACT_ATOMS: atom_id res chain seq x y z
N MET A 1 16.15 -29.34 -16.99
CA MET A 1 16.65 -28.90 -15.66
C MET A 1 15.46 -28.95 -14.70
N LYS A 2 15.53 -29.79 -13.65
CA LYS A 2 14.51 -29.77 -12.57
C LYS A 2 14.55 -28.38 -11.93
N PRO A 3 13.42 -27.69 -11.77
CA PRO A 3 13.41 -26.38 -11.16
C PRO A 3 13.86 -26.51 -9.70
N ASP A 4 15.08 -26.07 -9.39
CA ASP A 4 15.54 -26.05 -8.01
C ASP A 4 14.59 -25.16 -7.19
N SER A 5 13.91 -25.78 -6.23
CA SER A 5 12.94 -25.08 -5.39
C SER A 5 13.68 -24.03 -4.54
N LEU A 6 13.18 -22.78 -4.53
CA LEU A 6 13.72 -21.72 -3.67
C LEU A 6 13.78 -22.12 -2.19
N PHE A 7 12.88 -22.99 -1.77
CA PHE A 7 12.83 -23.52 -0.41
C PHE A 7 14.03 -24.42 -0.03
N ARG A 8 14.88 -24.80 -1.01
CA ARG A 8 16.17 -25.46 -0.75
C ARG A 8 17.29 -24.49 -0.37
N ILE A 9 17.10 -23.19 -0.62
CA ILE A 9 18.06 -22.16 -0.21
C ILE A 9 17.99 -22.05 1.32
N PRO A 10 19.13 -22.21 2.04
CA PRO A 10 19.14 -22.09 3.49
C PRO A 10 18.60 -20.75 3.95
N GLY A 11 17.57 -20.78 4.79
CA GLY A 11 16.93 -19.58 5.33
C GLY A 11 15.80 -18.99 4.48
N TYR A 12 15.63 -19.38 3.21
CA TYR A 12 14.55 -18.81 2.37
C TYR A 12 13.16 -19.12 2.93
N ALA A 13 12.91 -20.33 3.40
CA ALA A 13 11.65 -20.70 4.02
C ALA A 13 11.30 -19.82 5.23
N ARG A 14 12.30 -19.47 6.06
CA ARG A 14 12.12 -18.59 7.22
C ARG A 14 11.81 -17.16 6.79
N LEU A 15 12.51 -16.63 5.78
CA LEU A 15 12.23 -15.31 5.23
C LEU A 15 10.84 -15.25 4.61
N TRP A 16 10.47 -16.26 3.83
CA TRP A 16 9.15 -16.31 3.20
C TRP A 16 8.02 -16.43 4.22
N ALA A 17 8.20 -17.28 5.25
CA ALA A 17 7.25 -17.40 6.37
C ALA A 17 7.12 -16.08 7.13
N SER A 18 8.22 -15.38 7.41
CA SER A 18 8.21 -14.05 8.02
C SER A 18 7.38 -13.06 7.18
N ILE A 19 7.61 -13.00 5.86
CA ILE A 19 6.87 -12.13 4.95
C ILE A 19 5.37 -12.46 4.94
N LEU A 20 5.03 -13.75 4.93
CA LEU A 20 3.63 -14.19 4.98
C LEU A 20 2.95 -13.78 6.28
N LEU A 21 3.61 -14.00 7.43
CA LEU A 21 3.09 -13.64 8.74
C LEU A 21 2.87 -12.13 8.87
N SER A 22 3.87 -11.31 8.46
CA SER A 22 3.75 -9.85 8.48
C SER A 22 2.67 -9.34 7.53
N ASN A 23 2.50 -9.97 6.35
CA ASN A 23 1.41 -9.61 5.45
C ASN A 23 0.03 -9.94 6.05
N LEU A 24 -0.14 -11.12 6.66
CA LEU A 24 -1.39 -11.50 7.33
C LEU A 24 -1.73 -10.55 8.47
N GLY A 25 -0.76 -10.26 9.32
CA GLY A 25 -0.92 -9.31 10.42
C GLY A 25 -1.28 -7.91 9.92
N GLY A 26 -0.57 -7.42 8.91
CA GLY A 26 -0.86 -6.13 8.29
C GLY A 26 -2.28 -6.00 7.74
N GLN A 27 -2.87 -7.09 7.20
CA GLN A 27 -4.28 -7.10 6.78
C GLN A 27 -5.24 -6.95 7.97
N ILE A 28 -4.90 -7.54 9.11
CA ILE A 28 -5.69 -7.38 10.35
C ILE A 28 -5.62 -5.93 10.81
N THR A 29 -4.43 -5.38 10.98
CA THR A 29 -4.23 -3.99 11.44
C THR A 29 -4.85 -2.96 10.50
N MET A 30 -4.78 -3.15 9.18
CA MET A 30 -5.39 -2.27 8.19
C MET A 30 -6.90 -2.09 8.38
N ILE A 31 -7.60 -3.09 8.92
CA ILE A 31 -9.03 -3.04 9.20
C ILE A 31 -9.28 -2.60 10.65
N VAL A 32 -8.57 -3.19 11.59
CA VAL A 32 -8.85 -3.05 13.03
C VAL A 32 -8.45 -1.69 13.58
N LEU A 33 -7.35 -1.10 13.10
CA LEU A 33 -6.88 0.20 13.62
C LEU A 33 -7.87 1.34 13.32
N PRO A 34 -8.31 1.56 12.05
CA PRO A 34 -9.33 2.57 11.76
C PRO A 34 -10.70 2.20 12.36
N LEU A 35 -11.05 0.91 12.46
CA LEU A 35 -12.28 0.48 13.10
C LEU A 35 -12.30 0.81 14.60
N THR A 36 -11.18 0.58 15.31
CA THR A 36 -11.01 0.97 16.71
C THR A 36 -11.19 2.48 16.90
N ALA A 37 -10.63 3.30 16.01
CA ALA A 37 -10.83 4.75 16.03
C ALA A 37 -12.32 5.13 15.87
N VAL A 38 -13.02 4.50 14.95
CA VAL A 38 -14.43 4.84 14.63
C VAL A 38 -15.39 4.36 15.71
N VAL A 39 -15.23 3.11 16.19
CA VAL A 39 -16.20 2.46 17.08
C VAL A 39 -15.96 2.81 18.55
N LEU A 40 -14.70 2.77 19.02
CA LEU A 40 -14.39 3.00 20.43
C LEU A 40 -14.13 4.47 20.76
N LEU A 41 -13.38 5.17 19.90
CA LEU A 41 -13.01 6.56 20.16
C LEU A 41 -13.98 7.55 19.52
N HIS A 42 -15.02 7.05 18.84
CA HIS A 42 -16.00 7.88 18.14
C HIS A 42 -15.35 8.95 17.24
N ALA A 43 -14.22 8.59 16.58
CA ALA A 43 -13.41 9.50 15.79
C ALA A 43 -14.25 10.28 14.79
N SER A 44 -13.92 11.59 14.65
CA SER A 44 -14.52 12.42 13.62
C SER A 44 -13.89 12.13 12.23
N PRO A 45 -14.54 12.51 11.12
CA PRO A 45 -13.96 12.38 9.78
C PRO A 45 -12.59 13.07 9.66
N THR A 46 -12.42 14.28 10.25
CA THR A 46 -11.12 14.98 10.26
C THR A 46 -10.06 14.18 11.02
N GLN A 47 -10.42 13.57 12.14
CA GLN A 47 -9.50 12.71 12.89
C GLN A 47 -9.08 11.49 12.09
N MET A 48 -9.99 10.90 11.32
CA MET A 48 -9.68 9.78 10.40
C MET A 48 -8.75 10.23 9.26
N GLY A 49 -8.99 11.40 8.69
CA GLY A 49 -8.12 12.01 7.69
C GLY A 49 -6.70 12.25 8.22
N LEU A 50 -6.59 12.72 9.47
CA LEU A 50 -5.31 12.93 10.14
C LEU A 50 -4.60 11.59 10.41
N LEU A 51 -5.33 10.55 10.81
CA LEU A 51 -4.76 9.20 11.00
C LEU A 51 -4.13 8.69 9.71
N GLY A 52 -4.87 8.74 8.59
CA GLY A 52 -4.33 8.35 7.29
C GLY A 52 -3.13 9.20 6.84
N ALA A 53 -3.13 10.50 7.13
CA ALA A 53 -1.99 11.37 6.86
C ALA A 53 -0.76 10.99 7.71
N MET A 54 -0.94 10.64 8.99
CA MET A 54 0.13 10.18 9.88
C MET A 54 0.77 8.87 9.41
N GLU A 55 0.00 7.93 8.88
CA GLU A 55 0.52 6.69 8.30
C GLU A 55 1.39 6.94 7.05
N LEU A 56 1.05 7.96 6.26
CA LEU A 56 1.73 8.29 5.00
C LEU A 56 2.92 9.22 5.18
N LEU A 57 2.91 10.06 6.21
CA LEU A 57 3.94 11.06 6.45
C LEU A 57 5.37 10.50 6.50
N PRO A 58 5.64 9.35 7.17
CA PRO A 58 6.97 8.74 7.16
C PRO A 58 7.47 8.37 5.78
N PHE A 59 6.59 7.97 4.85
CA PHE A 59 7.01 7.70 3.46
C PHE A 59 7.57 8.93 2.79
N VAL A 60 6.94 10.08 2.98
CA VAL A 60 7.40 11.35 2.39
C VAL A 60 8.71 11.80 3.03
N LEU A 61 8.80 11.72 4.36
CA LEU A 61 9.96 12.20 5.12
C LEU A 61 11.17 11.25 5.04
N LEU A 62 10.95 9.94 5.12
CA LEU A 62 12.00 8.95 5.36
C LEU A 62 12.37 8.12 4.13
N SER A 63 11.52 8.02 3.10
CA SER A 63 11.79 7.12 1.96
C SER A 63 13.14 7.41 1.26
N LEU A 64 13.50 8.67 1.16
CA LEU A 64 14.75 9.10 0.56
C LEU A 64 15.96 8.96 1.51
N PRO A 65 15.91 9.46 2.77
CA PRO A 65 17.01 9.26 3.74
C PRO A 65 17.23 7.79 4.09
N ALA A 66 16.16 7.00 4.20
CA ALA A 66 16.24 5.57 4.55
C ALA A 66 17.10 4.78 3.56
N GLY A 67 16.98 5.06 2.24
CA GLY A 67 17.80 4.40 1.22
C GLY A 67 19.30 4.62 1.46
N VAL A 68 19.70 5.88 1.68
CA VAL A 68 21.12 6.24 1.93
C VAL A 68 21.63 5.65 3.25
N TYR A 69 20.78 5.63 4.27
CA TYR A 69 21.15 5.10 5.59
C TYR A 69 21.27 3.57 5.55
N LEU A 70 20.33 2.88 4.90
CA LEU A 70 20.33 1.43 4.78
C LEU A 70 21.54 0.90 4.01
N ASP A 71 22.11 1.64 3.05
CA ASP A 71 23.31 1.19 2.33
C ASP A 71 24.52 0.99 3.25
N ARG A 72 24.58 1.70 4.39
CA ARG A 72 25.73 1.74 5.32
C ARG A 72 25.64 0.75 6.48
N ILE A 73 24.47 0.21 6.77
CA ILE A 73 24.22 -0.62 7.94
C ILE A 73 23.73 -2.01 7.55
N ARG A 74 23.77 -2.95 8.49
CA ARG A 74 23.20 -4.29 8.31
C ARG A 74 21.68 -4.20 8.24
N LYS A 75 21.08 -4.81 7.21
CA LYS A 75 19.65 -4.73 6.90
C LYS A 75 18.81 -5.66 7.73
N LEU A 76 19.33 -6.88 8.02
CA LEU A 76 18.61 -7.88 8.80
C LEU A 76 18.29 -7.40 10.23
N PRO A 77 19.22 -6.79 10.99
CA PRO A 77 18.89 -6.20 12.30
C PRO A 77 17.85 -5.10 12.22
N ILE A 78 17.85 -4.26 11.16
CA ILE A 78 16.85 -3.20 10.95
C ILE A 78 15.48 -3.80 10.65
N TYR A 79 15.42 -4.85 9.84
CA TYR A 79 14.17 -5.55 9.57
C TYR A 79 13.60 -6.15 10.86
N ILE A 80 14.41 -6.85 11.66
CA ILE A 80 13.99 -7.41 12.96
C ILE A 80 13.54 -6.30 13.92
N ALA A 81 14.31 -5.20 14.01
CA ALA A 81 13.95 -4.06 14.87
C ALA A 81 12.61 -3.43 14.44
N GLY A 82 12.34 -3.35 13.14
CA GLY A 82 11.06 -2.89 12.62
C GLY A 82 9.89 -3.79 13.02
N GLU A 83 10.04 -5.12 12.90
CA GLU A 83 9.03 -6.07 13.35
C GLU A 83 8.77 -5.95 14.87
N LEU A 84 9.82 -5.84 15.67
CA LEU A 84 9.69 -5.65 17.13
C LEU A 84 9.04 -4.30 17.49
N LEU A 85 9.38 -3.23 16.77
CA LEU A 85 8.74 -1.93 16.95
C LEU A 85 7.26 -2.00 16.60
N MET A 86 6.91 -2.66 15.48
CA MET A 86 5.50 -2.87 15.10
C MET A 86 4.76 -3.64 16.20
N ALA A 87 5.34 -4.73 16.70
CA ALA A 87 4.74 -5.50 17.79
C ALA A 87 4.51 -4.65 19.05
N ALA A 88 5.47 -3.80 19.42
CA ALA A 88 5.34 -2.90 20.57
C ALA A 88 4.24 -1.85 20.36
N LEU A 89 4.15 -1.26 19.17
CA LEU A 89 3.11 -0.30 18.80
C LEU A 89 1.72 -0.95 18.88
N LEU A 90 1.56 -2.14 18.29
CA LEU A 90 0.29 -2.86 18.28
C LEU A 90 -0.13 -3.30 19.68
N LEU A 91 0.81 -3.80 20.49
CA LEU A 91 0.55 -4.20 21.87
C LEU A 91 0.12 -3.00 22.73
N SER A 92 0.61 -1.80 22.43
CA SER A 92 0.27 -0.61 23.19
C SER A 92 -1.22 -0.23 23.09
N VAL A 93 -1.94 -0.62 22.02
CA VAL A 93 -3.36 -0.31 21.85
C VAL A 93 -4.24 -1.03 22.89
N PRO A 94 -4.21 -2.37 22.99
CA PRO A 94 -5.01 -3.06 23.98
C PRO A 94 -4.58 -2.72 25.43
N LEU A 95 -3.31 -2.42 25.67
CA LEU A 95 -2.83 -1.97 26.99
C LEU A 95 -3.41 -0.60 27.35
N ALA A 96 -3.33 0.38 26.42
CA ALA A 96 -3.91 1.70 26.65
C ALA A 96 -5.44 1.64 26.80
N TRP A 97 -6.09 0.77 26.05
CA TRP A 97 -7.53 0.52 26.19
C TRP A 97 -7.88 -0.08 27.56
N TYR A 98 -7.11 -1.04 28.04
CA TYR A 98 -7.35 -1.70 29.33
C TYR A 98 -7.24 -0.73 30.51
N VAL A 99 -6.40 0.31 30.41
CA VAL A 99 -6.24 1.34 31.45
C VAL A 99 -7.04 2.63 31.16
N ASP A 100 -8.01 2.57 30.24
CA ASP A 100 -8.87 3.69 29.83
C ASP A 100 -8.10 4.96 29.39
N GLN A 101 -6.89 4.77 28.81
CA GLN A 101 -6.02 5.85 28.32
C GLN A 101 -5.91 5.88 26.79
N LEU A 102 -6.69 5.06 26.07
CA LEU A 102 -6.65 5.05 24.62
C LEU A 102 -7.28 6.33 24.05
N THR A 103 -6.53 7.07 23.26
CA THR A 103 -6.95 8.33 22.62
C THR A 103 -6.60 8.36 21.14
N MET A 104 -7.20 9.28 20.37
CA MET A 104 -6.83 9.49 18.98
C MET A 104 -5.36 9.90 18.81
N ALA A 105 -4.81 10.68 19.76
CA ALA A 105 -3.38 11.04 19.75
C ALA A 105 -2.49 9.81 19.82
N TRP A 106 -2.88 8.78 20.60
CA TRP A 106 -2.19 7.50 20.67
C TRP A 106 -2.19 6.80 19.32
N LEU A 107 -3.36 6.72 18.65
CA LEU A 107 -3.48 6.11 17.33
C LEU A 107 -2.68 6.86 16.25
N TYR A 108 -2.53 8.19 16.34
CA TYR A 108 -1.66 8.95 15.44
C TYR A 108 -0.19 8.56 15.61
N VAL A 109 0.28 8.37 16.83
CA VAL A 109 1.65 7.90 17.10
C VAL A 109 1.86 6.50 16.54
N ILE A 110 0.85 5.61 16.67
CA ILE A 110 0.91 4.25 16.13
C ILE A 110 0.91 4.29 14.60
N GLY A 111 0.01 5.06 13.98
CA GLY A 111 -0.04 5.21 12.52
C GLY A 111 1.27 5.75 11.95
N PHE A 112 1.85 6.78 12.58
CA PHE A 112 3.16 7.30 12.22
C PHE A 112 4.26 6.24 12.39
N GLY A 113 4.29 5.53 13.53
CA GLY A 113 5.25 4.47 13.80
C GLY A 113 5.14 3.31 12.80
N ALA A 114 3.93 2.89 12.45
CA ALA A 114 3.69 1.89 11.42
C ALA A 114 4.23 2.36 10.05
N GLY A 115 3.98 3.61 9.67
CA GLY A 115 4.55 4.21 8.46
C GLY A 115 6.07 4.22 8.45
N VAL A 116 6.73 4.48 9.61
CA VAL A 116 8.19 4.36 9.76
C VAL A 116 8.64 2.92 9.49
N VAL A 117 7.99 1.94 10.13
CA VAL A 117 8.31 0.52 9.95
C VAL A 117 8.15 0.10 8.49
N TYR A 118 7.02 0.40 7.86
CA TYR A 118 6.77 0.08 6.45
C TYR A 118 7.80 0.71 5.51
N THR A 119 8.24 1.93 5.81
CA THR A 119 9.23 2.62 4.96
C THR A 119 10.63 2.05 5.14
N VAL A 120 11.10 1.90 6.37
CA VAL A 120 12.50 1.53 6.68
C VAL A 120 12.68 0.03 6.67
N ALA A 121 11.89 -0.71 7.45
CA ALA A 121 12.00 -2.17 7.53
C ALA A 121 11.53 -2.84 6.24
N GLY A 122 10.49 -2.30 5.56
CA GLY A 122 10.07 -2.76 4.25
C GLY A 122 11.16 -2.63 3.18
N SER A 123 11.95 -1.54 3.21
CA SER A 123 13.11 -1.38 2.33
C SER A 123 14.23 -2.35 2.69
N ALA A 124 14.50 -2.55 3.98
CA ALA A 124 15.49 -3.52 4.44
C ALA A 124 15.10 -4.97 4.04
N SER A 125 13.84 -5.35 4.16
CA SER A 125 13.30 -6.65 3.75
C SER A 125 13.58 -6.95 2.28
N GLN A 126 13.38 -5.99 1.38
CA GLN A 126 13.66 -6.13 -0.05
C GLN A 126 15.15 -6.39 -0.31
N ILE A 127 16.03 -5.69 0.40
CA ILE A 127 17.48 -5.89 0.26
C ILE A 127 17.89 -7.27 0.83
N VAL A 128 17.36 -7.66 1.98
CA VAL A 128 17.59 -8.98 2.58
C VAL A 128 17.19 -10.10 1.60
N LEU A 129 16.03 -9.98 0.95
CA LEU A 129 15.59 -10.93 -0.08
C LEU A 129 16.62 -11.03 -1.21
N THR A 130 17.06 -9.89 -1.76
CA THR A 130 18.01 -9.87 -2.89
C THR A 130 19.37 -10.47 -2.53
N GLN A 131 19.82 -10.30 -1.29
CA GLN A 131 21.09 -10.85 -0.81
C GLN A 131 21.01 -12.36 -0.52
N LEU A 132 19.84 -12.86 -0.14
CA LEU A 132 19.62 -14.27 0.18
C LEU A 132 19.48 -15.12 -1.09
N VAL A 133 18.71 -14.66 -2.07
CA VAL A 133 18.27 -15.48 -3.22
C VAL A 133 19.21 -15.38 -4.43
N GLY A 134 19.98 -14.30 -4.56
CA GLY A 134 20.76 -14.04 -5.76
C GLY A 134 19.92 -13.45 -6.92
N ARG A 135 20.61 -12.86 -7.91
CA ARG A 135 19.95 -12.09 -8.99
C ARG A 135 19.15 -12.94 -9.96
N ASP A 136 19.62 -14.13 -10.26
CA ASP A 136 19.04 -15.09 -11.20
C ASP A 136 17.69 -15.66 -10.75
N GLN A 137 17.45 -15.71 -9.44
CA GLN A 137 16.21 -16.25 -8.86
C GLN A 137 15.26 -15.18 -8.31
N LEU A 138 15.60 -13.89 -8.42
CA LEU A 138 14.80 -12.79 -7.86
C LEU A 138 13.38 -12.74 -8.42
N VAL A 139 13.21 -12.93 -9.73
CA VAL A 139 11.88 -12.92 -10.36
C VAL A 139 10.97 -13.97 -9.72
N ARG A 140 11.53 -15.15 -9.46
CA ARG A 140 10.79 -16.25 -8.83
C ARG A 140 10.48 -15.97 -7.36
N ALA A 141 11.44 -15.35 -6.64
CA ALA A 141 11.24 -14.97 -5.25
C ALA A 141 10.17 -13.89 -5.11
N HIS A 142 10.16 -12.89 -5.98
CA HIS A 142 9.10 -11.89 -6.03
C HIS A 142 7.73 -12.49 -6.37
N ALA A 143 7.68 -13.48 -7.27
CA ALA A 143 6.44 -14.20 -7.57
C ALA A 143 5.91 -14.96 -6.35
N GLN A 144 6.77 -15.62 -5.58
CA GLN A 144 6.38 -16.30 -4.33
C GLN A 144 5.89 -15.30 -3.26
N ASN A 145 6.55 -14.14 -3.15
CA ASN A 145 6.10 -13.08 -2.23
C ASN A 145 4.76 -12.47 -2.65
N ALA A 146 4.52 -12.33 -3.96
CA ALA A 146 3.22 -11.89 -4.48
C ALA A 146 2.11 -12.90 -4.13
N ILE A 147 2.38 -14.20 -4.21
CA ILE A 147 1.44 -15.25 -3.78
C ILE A 147 1.15 -15.12 -2.29
N ALA A 148 2.18 -14.92 -1.46
CA ALA A 148 1.99 -14.71 -0.02
C ALA A 148 1.14 -13.47 0.28
N GLY A 149 1.40 -12.36 -0.41
CA GLY A 149 0.60 -11.13 -0.30
C GLY A 149 -0.86 -11.33 -0.70
N SER A 150 -1.09 -11.94 -1.88
CA SER A 150 -2.46 -12.20 -2.35
C SER A 150 -3.20 -13.19 -1.45
N ALA A 151 -2.53 -14.19 -0.89
CA ALA A 151 -3.15 -15.07 0.09
C ALA A 151 -3.54 -14.31 1.36
N ALA A 152 -2.67 -13.41 1.84
CA ALA A 152 -2.97 -12.56 2.99
C ALA A 152 -4.14 -11.60 2.71
N GLU A 153 -4.21 -10.99 1.52
CA GLU A 153 -5.32 -10.11 1.12
C GLU A 153 -6.69 -10.83 1.10
N VAL A 154 -6.72 -12.11 0.78
CA VAL A 154 -7.97 -12.90 0.75
C VAL A 154 -8.32 -13.45 2.15
N ILE A 155 -7.33 -14.01 2.86
CA ILE A 155 -7.54 -14.74 4.11
C ILE A 155 -7.59 -13.77 5.31
N GLY A 156 -6.75 -12.74 5.29
CA GLY A 156 -6.56 -11.81 6.41
C GLY A 156 -7.85 -11.12 6.88
N PRO A 157 -8.66 -10.54 5.97
CA PRO A 157 -9.92 -9.91 6.36
C PRO A 157 -10.93 -10.88 6.99
N GLY A 158 -10.97 -12.14 6.51
CA GLY A 158 -11.81 -13.18 7.11
C GLY A 158 -11.38 -13.52 8.55
N ILE A 159 -10.07 -13.64 8.78
CA ILE A 159 -9.50 -13.83 10.13
C ILE A 159 -9.79 -12.59 10.99
N ALA A 160 -9.58 -11.38 10.47
CA ALA A 160 -9.85 -10.15 11.20
C ALA A 160 -11.31 -10.08 11.66
N GLY A 161 -12.28 -10.35 10.76
CA GLY A 161 -13.72 -10.35 11.09
C GLY A 161 -14.08 -11.37 12.16
N LEU A 162 -13.54 -12.59 12.08
CA LEU A 162 -13.75 -13.61 13.08
C LEU A 162 -13.20 -13.17 14.45
N LEU A 163 -11.97 -12.64 14.48
CA LEU A 163 -11.33 -12.19 15.72
C LEU A 163 -12.04 -10.97 16.32
N ILE A 164 -12.48 -10.02 15.48
CA ILE A 164 -13.26 -8.84 15.93
C ILE A 164 -14.55 -9.32 16.62
N ARG A 165 -15.25 -10.28 16.03
CA ARG A 165 -16.47 -10.84 16.62
C ARG A 165 -16.24 -11.55 17.96
N LEU A 166 -15.10 -12.26 18.12
CA LEU A 166 -14.76 -13.04 19.30
C LEU A 166 -14.14 -12.20 20.42
N LEU A 167 -13.28 -11.24 20.07
CA LEU A 167 -12.40 -10.53 21.00
C LEU A 167 -12.71 -9.03 21.09
N GLY A 168 -13.40 -8.48 20.09
CA GLY A 168 -13.52 -7.03 19.91
C GLY A 168 -12.29 -6.41 19.22
N GLY A 169 -12.42 -5.13 18.78
CA GLY A 169 -11.40 -4.45 17.99
C GLY A 169 -10.00 -4.43 18.64
N PRO A 170 -9.82 -3.83 19.84
CA PRO A 170 -8.48 -3.67 20.44
C PRO A 170 -7.74 -4.97 20.68
N LEU A 171 -8.44 -6.01 21.18
CA LEU A 171 -7.81 -7.30 21.45
C LEU A 171 -7.46 -8.07 20.17
N THR A 172 -8.13 -7.80 19.06
CA THR A 172 -7.78 -8.38 17.75
C THR A 172 -6.39 -7.97 17.31
N LEU A 173 -5.88 -6.79 17.69
CA LEU A 173 -4.50 -6.37 17.40
C LEU A 173 -3.45 -7.24 18.09
N LEU A 174 -3.79 -7.98 19.16
CA LEU A 174 -2.88 -8.97 19.75
C LEU A 174 -2.56 -10.11 18.78
N ALA A 175 -3.48 -10.45 17.89
CA ALA A 175 -3.21 -11.47 16.87
C ALA A 175 -2.15 -10.99 15.87
N ASP A 176 -2.22 -9.72 15.40
CA ASP A 176 -1.18 -9.16 14.56
C ASP A 176 0.14 -9.03 15.34
N CYS A 177 0.11 -8.53 16.57
CA CYS A 177 1.29 -8.48 17.44
C CYS A 177 1.97 -9.86 17.55
N PHE A 178 1.20 -10.93 17.74
CA PHE A 178 1.72 -12.31 17.77
C PHE A 178 2.35 -12.72 16.44
N LEU A 179 1.67 -12.44 15.30
CA LEU A 179 2.17 -12.78 13.98
C LEU A 179 3.49 -12.06 13.67
N VAL A 180 3.59 -10.79 14.02
CA VAL A 180 4.79 -9.97 13.81
C VAL A 180 5.94 -10.41 14.74
N LEU A 181 5.65 -10.81 15.98
CA LEU A 181 6.64 -11.43 16.87
C LEU A 181 7.16 -12.77 16.32
N CYS A 182 6.27 -13.61 15.79
CA CYS A 182 6.66 -14.85 15.11
C CYS A 182 7.53 -14.53 13.87
N SER A 183 7.19 -13.50 13.10
CA SER A 183 8.00 -13.00 11.99
C SER A 183 9.42 -12.63 12.46
N ALA A 184 9.54 -11.82 13.51
CA ALA A 184 10.82 -11.42 14.09
C ALA A 184 11.66 -12.64 14.55
N LEU A 185 11.02 -13.64 15.15
CA LEU A 185 11.69 -14.89 15.55
C LEU A 185 12.21 -15.70 14.35
N MET A 186 11.42 -15.79 13.27
CA MET A 186 11.87 -16.42 12.03
C MET A 186 13.10 -15.70 11.45
N LEU A 187 13.10 -14.36 11.46
CA LEU A 187 14.22 -13.54 10.98
C LEU A 187 15.47 -13.68 11.84
N LYS A 188 15.33 -13.75 13.16
CA LYS A 188 16.47 -13.93 14.09
C LYS A 188 17.27 -15.21 13.80
N GLY A 189 16.62 -16.23 13.26
CA GLY A 189 17.26 -17.48 12.86
C GLY A 189 17.96 -17.43 11.49
N LEU A 190 17.91 -16.30 10.76
CA LEU A 190 18.55 -16.15 9.47
C LEU A 190 20.04 -15.84 9.61
N ARG A 191 20.87 -16.62 8.88
CA ARG A 191 22.31 -16.37 8.76
C ARG A 191 22.62 -15.89 7.35
N ILE A 192 22.71 -14.56 7.17
CA ILE A 192 23.02 -13.95 5.88
C ILE A 192 24.39 -13.26 5.97
N LYS A 193 25.25 -13.53 4.99
CA LYS A 193 26.49 -12.75 4.82
C LYS A 193 26.15 -11.45 4.11
N GLU A 194 25.79 -10.44 4.87
CA GLU A 194 25.43 -9.14 4.31
C GLU A 194 26.66 -8.45 3.71
N LYS A 195 26.58 -8.13 2.42
CA LYS A 195 27.57 -7.29 1.74
C LYS A 195 27.20 -5.84 1.98
N LEU A 196 27.99 -5.16 2.78
CA LEU A 196 27.89 -3.70 2.92
C LEU A 196 28.49 -3.05 1.67
N ALA A 197 27.78 -2.12 1.07
CA ALA A 197 28.34 -1.32 -0.02
C ALA A 197 29.44 -0.42 0.53
N PRO A 198 30.55 -0.22 -0.22
CA PRO A 198 31.54 0.79 0.15
C PRO A 198 30.86 2.13 0.38
N ALA A 199 31.28 2.86 1.40
CA ALA A 199 30.72 4.16 1.74
C ALA A 199 30.94 5.18 0.59
N GLN A 200 30.10 5.11 -0.43
CA GLN A 200 30.04 6.18 -1.41
C GLN A 200 29.34 7.36 -0.77
N HIS A 201 29.94 8.55 -0.88
CA HIS A 201 29.38 9.81 -0.38
C HIS A 201 28.18 10.22 -1.26
N HIS A 202 27.11 9.42 -1.18
CA HIS A 202 25.88 9.76 -1.88
C HIS A 202 25.19 10.91 -1.13
N ARG A 203 25.44 12.13 -1.59
CA ARG A 203 24.73 13.29 -1.10
C ARG A 203 23.29 13.22 -1.59
N PHE A 204 22.35 13.23 -0.67
CA PHE A 204 20.92 13.16 -0.89
C PHE A 204 20.40 14.14 -1.97
N TRP A 205 20.67 15.43 -1.80
CA TRP A 205 20.18 16.48 -2.69
C TRP A 205 20.63 16.34 -4.16
N PRO A 206 21.91 16.04 -4.46
CA PRO A 206 22.34 15.77 -5.83
C PRO A 206 21.63 14.56 -6.48
N GLN A 207 21.36 13.51 -5.72
CA GLN A 207 20.66 12.33 -6.26
C GLN A 207 19.20 12.64 -6.58
N LEU A 208 18.49 13.34 -5.67
CA LEU A 208 17.13 13.78 -5.91
C LEU A 208 17.04 14.72 -7.11
N ARG A 209 17.94 15.71 -7.20
CA ARG A 209 18.00 16.62 -8.34
C ARG A 209 18.26 15.87 -9.66
N ALA A 210 19.17 14.91 -9.66
CA ALA A 210 19.45 14.09 -10.85
C ALA A 210 18.23 13.24 -11.24
N GLY A 211 17.54 12.65 -10.26
CA GLY A 211 16.30 11.91 -10.48
C GLY A 211 15.19 12.80 -11.04
N LEU A 212 14.96 13.98 -10.44
CA LEU A 212 13.98 14.96 -10.91
C LEU A 212 14.31 15.48 -12.32
N ALA A 213 15.58 15.80 -12.59
CA ALA A 213 16.03 16.21 -13.92
C ALA A 213 15.76 15.12 -14.96
N PHE A 214 16.07 13.87 -14.62
CA PHE A 214 15.79 12.73 -15.51
C PHE A 214 14.26 12.55 -15.73
N VAL A 215 13.45 12.56 -14.69
CA VAL A 215 11.98 12.46 -14.82
C VAL A 215 11.46 13.59 -15.71
N ARG A 216 11.93 14.83 -15.48
CA ARG A 216 11.51 16.00 -16.27
C ARG A 216 11.93 15.91 -17.74
N SER A 217 13.03 15.25 -18.06
CA SER A 217 13.49 15.05 -19.45
C SER A 217 12.64 14.04 -20.22
N GLN A 218 11.86 13.21 -19.54
CA GLN A 218 11.05 12.16 -20.12
C GLN A 218 9.56 12.45 -19.99
N ASN A 219 8.92 12.96 -21.04
CA ASN A 219 7.50 13.32 -21.02
C ASN A 219 6.57 12.19 -20.52
N VAL A 220 6.91 10.92 -20.82
CA VAL A 220 6.14 9.77 -20.37
C VAL A 220 6.19 9.63 -18.85
N LEU A 221 7.35 9.85 -18.22
CA LEU A 221 7.50 9.82 -16.77
C LEU A 221 6.77 10.98 -16.10
N VAL A 222 6.84 12.20 -16.68
CA VAL A 222 6.10 13.36 -16.17
C VAL A 222 4.60 13.11 -16.19
N HIS A 223 4.06 12.70 -17.33
CA HIS A 223 2.63 12.39 -17.45
C HIS A 223 2.20 11.26 -16.51
N SER A 224 3.03 10.21 -16.37
CA SER A 224 2.74 9.12 -15.43
C SER A 224 2.77 9.60 -13.98
N ALA A 225 3.73 10.44 -13.60
CA ALA A 225 3.82 10.99 -12.24
C ALA A 225 2.62 11.86 -11.91
N LEU A 226 2.21 12.76 -12.82
CA LEU A 226 1.07 13.64 -12.63
C LEU A 226 -0.24 12.84 -12.54
N THR A 227 -0.45 11.90 -13.45
CA THR A 227 -1.68 11.11 -13.51
C THR A 227 -1.81 10.18 -12.30
N VAL A 228 -0.72 9.47 -11.93
CA VAL A 228 -0.75 8.57 -10.77
C VAL A 228 -0.73 9.35 -9.46
N GLY A 229 -0.05 10.50 -9.39
CA GLY A 229 -0.08 11.39 -8.23
C GLY A 229 -1.47 11.98 -7.97
N ALA A 230 -2.17 12.43 -9.02
CA ALA A 230 -3.56 12.89 -8.92
C ALA A 230 -4.50 11.75 -8.47
N TRP A 231 -4.34 10.56 -9.05
CA TRP A 231 -5.07 9.38 -8.59
C TRP A 231 -4.80 9.07 -7.11
N GLN A 232 -3.56 9.17 -6.66
CA GLN A 232 -3.20 8.92 -5.27
C GLN A 232 -3.84 9.93 -4.32
N PHE A 233 -3.91 11.21 -4.72
CA PHE A 233 -4.61 12.25 -3.96
C PHE A 233 -6.10 11.91 -3.78
N PHE A 234 -6.80 11.62 -4.87
CA PHE A 234 -8.21 11.29 -4.81
C PHE A 234 -8.49 9.95 -4.09
N SER A 235 -7.65 8.96 -4.30
CA SER A 235 -7.79 7.68 -3.61
C SER A 235 -7.63 7.83 -2.11
N GLN A 236 -6.65 8.59 -1.63
CA GLN A 236 -6.45 8.78 -0.20
C GLN A 236 -7.52 9.67 0.43
N MET A 237 -8.12 10.58 -0.33
CA MET A 237 -9.30 11.34 0.10
C MET A 237 -10.46 10.41 0.46
N ALA A 238 -10.73 9.37 -0.33
CA ALA A 238 -11.78 8.40 -0.04
C ALA A 238 -11.36 7.37 1.02
N LEU A 239 -10.14 6.80 0.90
CA LEU A 239 -9.64 5.76 1.79
C LEU A 239 -9.59 6.19 3.25
N SER A 240 -9.24 7.46 3.52
CA SER A 240 -9.14 7.97 4.90
C SER A 240 -10.48 7.96 5.66
N ILE A 241 -11.60 8.07 4.95
CA ILE A 241 -12.94 8.13 5.56
C ILE A 241 -13.81 6.92 5.26
N GLN A 242 -13.34 5.97 4.43
CA GLN A 242 -14.17 4.84 3.98
C GLN A 242 -14.72 3.99 5.13
N VAL A 243 -13.92 3.76 6.19
CA VAL A 243 -14.36 2.94 7.34
C VAL A 243 -15.45 3.65 8.13
N ILE A 244 -15.27 4.94 8.44
CA ILE A 244 -16.30 5.71 9.15
C ILE A 244 -17.58 5.84 8.31
N PHE A 245 -17.46 6.00 6.99
CA PHE A 245 -18.58 6.01 6.07
C PHE A 245 -19.34 4.66 6.08
N ALA A 246 -18.61 3.55 6.02
CA ALA A 246 -19.19 2.21 6.02
C ALA A 246 -19.97 1.92 7.33
N ILE A 247 -19.42 2.31 8.48
CA ILE A 247 -20.05 2.08 9.78
C ILE A 247 -21.20 3.05 10.02
N ARG A 248 -21.01 4.38 9.83
CA ARG A 248 -21.99 5.37 10.26
C ARG A 248 -23.04 5.70 9.21
N GLU A 249 -22.70 5.69 7.93
CA GLU A 249 -23.63 6.06 6.86
C GLU A 249 -24.25 4.86 6.15
N LEU A 250 -23.48 3.77 5.94
CA LEU A 250 -23.99 2.54 5.36
C LEU A 250 -24.56 1.57 6.41
N GLY A 251 -24.29 1.78 7.70
CA GLY A 251 -24.78 0.93 8.79
C GLY A 251 -24.20 -0.48 8.79
N LEU A 252 -23.01 -0.68 8.21
CA LEU A 252 -22.37 -2.00 8.23
C LEU A 252 -21.91 -2.36 9.64
N SER A 253 -22.14 -3.62 10.05
CA SER A 253 -21.50 -4.15 11.24
C SER A 253 -19.98 -4.32 11.02
N GLU A 254 -19.24 -4.40 12.13
CA GLU A 254 -17.78 -4.63 12.10
C GLU A 254 -17.42 -5.92 11.34
N GLU A 255 -18.24 -6.97 11.51
CA GLU A 255 -18.09 -8.24 10.80
C GLU A 255 -18.36 -8.10 9.30
N GLN A 256 -19.44 -7.40 8.92
CA GLN A 256 -19.79 -7.14 7.51
C GLN A 256 -18.72 -6.27 6.82
N LEU A 257 -18.22 -5.26 7.52
CA LEU A 257 -17.12 -4.44 7.04
C LEU A 257 -15.91 -5.32 6.73
N SER A 258 -15.44 -6.09 7.71
CA SER A 258 -14.27 -6.95 7.55
C SER A 258 -14.44 -7.99 6.43
N LEU A 259 -15.62 -8.64 6.35
CA LEU A 259 -15.92 -9.60 5.30
C LEU A 259 -15.88 -8.94 3.91
N SER A 260 -16.35 -7.70 3.80
CA SER A 260 -16.29 -6.95 2.52
C SER A 260 -14.88 -6.76 2.00
N TYR A 261 -13.87 -6.66 2.88
CA TYR A 261 -12.47 -6.51 2.49
C TYR A 261 -11.89 -7.73 1.74
N VAL A 262 -12.51 -8.91 1.84
CA VAL A 262 -12.16 -10.08 1.00
C VAL A 262 -12.25 -9.73 -0.49
N ALA A 263 -13.16 -8.83 -0.85
CA ALA A 263 -13.32 -8.37 -2.22
C ALA A 263 -12.08 -7.66 -2.79
N LEU A 264 -11.20 -7.09 -1.94
CA LEU A 264 -9.90 -6.56 -2.38
C LEU A 264 -9.05 -7.66 -3.01
N GLY A 265 -8.90 -8.79 -2.32
CA GLY A 265 -8.11 -9.92 -2.82
C GLY A 265 -8.70 -10.49 -4.13
N VAL A 266 -10.02 -10.62 -4.20
CA VAL A 266 -10.70 -11.07 -5.43
C VAL A 266 -10.43 -10.12 -6.58
N GLY A 267 -10.55 -8.82 -6.37
CA GLY A 267 -10.27 -7.79 -7.37
C GLY A 267 -8.81 -7.80 -7.84
N SER A 268 -7.87 -7.86 -6.90
CA SER A 268 -6.42 -7.94 -7.20
C SER A 268 -6.07 -9.17 -8.03
N ILE A 269 -6.58 -10.36 -7.67
CA ILE A 269 -6.33 -11.60 -8.40
C ILE A 269 -6.93 -11.53 -9.81
N ALA A 270 -8.19 -11.10 -9.93
CA ALA A 270 -8.87 -10.99 -11.24
C ALA A 270 -8.08 -10.06 -12.18
N ALA A 271 -7.65 -8.90 -11.69
CA ALA A 271 -6.86 -7.95 -12.46
C ALA A 271 -5.45 -8.46 -12.76
N GLY A 272 -4.82 -9.18 -11.84
CA GLY A 272 -3.51 -9.81 -12.07
C GLY A 272 -3.54 -10.83 -13.21
N LEU A 273 -4.61 -11.62 -13.32
CA LEU A 273 -4.82 -12.62 -14.38
C LEU A 273 -5.22 -11.96 -15.72
N ALA A 274 -6.10 -10.97 -15.69
CA ALA A 274 -6.61 -10.30 -16.90
C ALA A 274 -5.65 -9.22 -17.42
N GLY A 275 -4.91 -8.55 -16.54
CA GLY A 275 -4.08 -7.38 -16.84
C GLY A 275 -3.07 -7.58 -17.97
N PRO A 276 -2.27 -8.66 -18.00
CA PRO A 276 -1.33 -8.91 -19.09
C PRO A 276 -1.99 -9.07 -20.47
N ARG A 277 -3.17 -9.70 -20.53
CA ARG A 277 -3.95 -9.84 -21.77
C ARG A 277 -4.50 -8.49 -22.21
N LEU A 278 -5.03 -7.74 -21.29
CA LEU A 278 -5.59 -6.40 -21.52
C LEU A 278 -4.51 -5.44 -21.99
N SER A 279 -3.37 -5.40 -21.31
CA SER A 279 -2.22 -4.56 -21.67
C SER A 279 -1.66 -4.91 -23.07
N LYS A 280 -1.71 -6.18 -23.47
CA LYS A 280 -1.34 -6.58 -24.85
C LYS A 280 -2.36 -6.11 -25.90
N ARG A 281 -3.66 -6.02 -25.57
CA ARG A 281 -4.72 -5.65 -26.52
C ARG A 281 -4.81 -4.15 -26.73
N ILE A 282 -4.87 -3.37 -25.66
CA ILE A 282 -5.09 -1.91 -25.74
C ILE A 282 -3.83 -1.09 -25.46
N GLY A 283 -2.78 -1.72 -24.95
CA GLY A 283 -1.51 -1.08 -24.59
C GLY A 283 -1.37 -0.77 -23.10
N PRO A 284 -0.13 -0.63 -22.60
CA PRO A 284 0.14 -0.39 -21.18
C PRO A 284 -0.37 0.97 -20.68
N GLY A 285 -0.30 2.01 -21.49
CA GLY A 285 -0.79 3.35 -21.12
C GLY A 285 -2.31 3.39 -20.96
N PRO A 286 -3.12 3.01 -21.95
CA PRO A 286 -4.57 2.91 -21.81
C PRO A 286 -5.01 1.96 -20.69
N THR A 287 -4.30 0.85 -20.45
CA THR A 287 -4.62 -0.08 -19.34
C THR A 287 -4.40 0.57 -17.99
N LEU A 288 -3.33 1.38 -17.83
CA LEU A 288 -3.10 2.17 -16.62
C LEU A 288 -4.26 3.15 -16.38
N LEU A 289 -4.68 3.88 -17.41
CA LEU A 289 -5.77 4.85 -17.31
C LEU A 289 -7.12 4.16 -17.02
N LEU A 290 -7.38 3.02 -17.64
CA LEU A 290 -8.55 2.19 -17.32
C LEU A 290 -8.55 1.76 -15.85
N GLY A 291 -7.37 1.39 -15.30
CA GLY A 291 -7.24 1.10 -13.88
C GLY A 291 -7.69 2.27 -13.01
N ILE A 292 -7.25 3.49 -13.32
CA ILE A 292 -7.69 4.71 -12.62
C ILE A 292 -9.21 4.91 -12.73
N ALA A 293 -9.78 4.77 -13.93
CA ALA A 293 -11.21 4.90 -14.13
C ALA A 293 -12.01 3.88 -13.30
N LEU A 294 -11.54 2.64 -13.25
CA LEU A 294 -12.20 1.56 -12.51
C LEU A 294 -12.22 1.85 -11.00
N THR A 295 -11.13 2.38 -10.43
CA THR A 295 -11.12 2.82 -9.03
C THR A 295 -12.13 3.95 -8.80
N GLY A 296 -12.17 4.94 -9.69
CA GLY A 296 -13.09 6.07 -9.60
C GLY A 296 -14.56 5.66 -9.71
N LEU A 297 -14.86 4.74 -10.64
CA LEU A 297 -16.21 4.18 -10.79
C LEU A 297 -16.64 3.39 -9.54
N GLY A 298 -15.72 2.66 -8.91
CA GLY A 298 -15.97 1.97 -7.65
C GLY A 298 -16.43 2.92 -6.54
N TRP A 299 -15.73 4.04 -6.35
CA TRP A 299 -16.11 5.07 -5.37
C TRP A 299 -17.43 5.76 -5.74
N THR A 300 -17.59 6.13 -7.01
CA THR A 300 -18.78 6.83 -7.49
C THR A 300 -20.04 5.98 -7.33
N GLN A 301 -20.00 4.70 -7.70
CA GLN A 301 -21.14 3.80 -7.57
C GLN A 301 -21.55 3.60 -6.10
N LEU A 302 -20.59 3.55 -5.17
CA LEU A 302 -20.88 3.39 -3.75
C LEU A 302 -21.81 4.49 -3.23
N VAL A 303 -21.61 5.73 -3.68
CA VAL A 303 -22.44 6.87 -3.28
C VAL A 303 -23.76 6.91 -4.06
N LEU A 304 -23.71 6.75 -5.38
CA LEU A 304 -24.90 6.90 -6.23
C LEU A 304 -25.89 5.74 -6.06
N LEU A 305 -25.41 4.53 -5.76
CA LEU A 305 -26.27 3.35 -5.65
C LEU A 305 -26.50 2.92 -4.19
N LYS A 306 -26.15 3.75 -3.20
CA LYS A 306 -26.29 3.40 -1.77
C LYS A 306 -27.71 3.10 -1.32
N THR A 307 -28.71 3.62 -2.01
CA THR A 307 -30.14 3.37 -1.75
C THR A 307 -30.72 2.20 -2.56
N VAL A 308 -30.00 1.75 -3.59
CA VAL A 308 -30.46 0.71 -4.54
C VAL A 308 -29.84 -0.65 -4.21
N LEU A 309 -28.55 -0.65 -3.85
CA LEU A 309 -27.82 -1.87 -3.52
C LEU A 309 -27.78 -2.10 -2.00
N PRO A 310 -27.86 -3.38 -1.54
CA PRO A 310 -27.51 -3.68 -0.17
C PRO A 310 -26.12 -3.16 0.19
N ALA A 311 -25.99 -2.50 1.35
CA ALA A 311 -24.78 -1.79 1.76
C ALA A 311 -23.49 -2.63 1.65
N ILE A 312 -23.56 -3.88 2.11
CA ILE A 312 -22.42 -4.83 2.04
C ILE A 312 -22.00 -5.12 0.59
N ILE A 313 -22.96 -5.26 -0.34
CA ILE A 313 -22.68 -5.54 -1.75
C ILE A 313 -22.07 -4.30 -2.40
N GLY A 314 -22.65 -3.11 -2.19
CA GLY A 314 -22.13 -1.85 -2.72
C GLY A 314 -20.70 -1.59 -2.25
N PHE A 315 -20.43 -1.82 -0.97
CA PHE A 315 -19.10 -1.64 -0.40
C PHE A 315 -18.10 -2.69 -0.90
N ALA A 316 -18.48 -3.96 -1.00
CA ALA A 316 -17.63 -5.01 -1.55
C ALA A 316 -17.28 -4.77 -3.04
N LEU A 317 -18.27 -4.34 -3.86
CA LEU A 317 -18.05 -3.99 -5.26
C LEU A 317 -17.08 -2.81 -5.42
N MET A 318 -17.19 -1.79 -4.54
CA MET A 318 -16.24 -0.68 -4.49
C MET A 318 -14.83 -1.17 -4.20
N LEU A 319 -14.65 -1.99 -3.15
CA LEU A 319 -13.34 -2.55 -2.79
C LEU A 319 -12.75 -3.42 -3.91
N MET A 320 -13.57 -4.26 -4.53
CA MET A 320 -13.16 -5.09 -5.66
C MET A 320 -12.71 -4.23 -6.86
N GLY A 321 -13.50 -3.23 -7.23
CA GLY A 321 -13.17 -2.29 -8.30
C GLY A 321 -11.93 -1.47 -8.02
N PHE A 322 -11.76 -1.01 -6.76
CA PHE A 322 -10.57 -0.31 -6.31
C PHE A 322 -9.32 -1.18 -6.44
N ALA A 323 -9.34 -2.40 -5.90
CA ALA A 323 -8.19 -3.30 -5.93
C ALA A 323 -7.83 -3.75 -7.36
N ALA A 324 -8.85 -4.08 -8.18
CA ALA A 324 -8.65 -4.41 -9.58
C ALA A 324 -8.04 -3.23 -10.36
N GLY A 325 -8.58 -2.03 -10.18
CA GLY A 325 -8.08 -0.83 -10.83
C GLY A 325 -6.66 -0.47 -10.39
N ALA A 326 -6.37 -0.50 -9.09
CA ALA A 326 -5.03 -0.26 -8.56
C ALA A 326 -4.01 -1.28 -9.08
N THR A 327 -4.38 -2.56 -9.17
CA THR A 327 -3.50 -3.61 -9.71
C THR A 327 -3.17 -3.36 -11.19
N LEU A 328 -4.17 -3.06 -12.03
CA LEU A 328 -3.95 -2.69 -13.44
C LEU A 328 -3.06 -1.47 -13.57
N LEU A 329 -3.30 -0.45 -12.76
CA LEU A 329 -2.51 0.78 -12.73
C LEU A 329 -1.04 0.47 -12.39
N PHE A 330 -0.77 -0.19 -11.25
CA PHE A 330 0.59 -0.36 -10.77
C PHE A 330 1.43 -1.30 -11.62
N ILE A 331 0.87 -2.37 -12.16
CA ILE A 331 1.59 -3.28 -13.08
C ILE A 331 2.07 -2.50 -14.31
N ASN A 332 1.19 -1.72 -14.93
CA ASN A 332 1.53 -0.97 -16.14
C ASN A 332 2.42 0.24 -15.84
N PHE A 333 2.19 0.94 -14.72
CA PHE A 333 3.04 2.02 -14.26
C PHE A 333 4.48 1.56 -14.03
N LEU A 334 4.67 0.40 -13.38
CA LEU A 334 5.99 -0.19 -13.18
C LEU A 334 6.66 -0.53 -14.49
N ALA A 335 5.94 -1.18 -15.42
CA ALA A 335 6.46 -1.57 -16.71
C ALA A 335 6.86 -0.35 -17.56
N ILE A 336 6.02 0.69 -17.62
CA ILE A 336 6.29 1.92 -18.38
C ILE A 336 7.54 2.61 -17.85
N ARG A 337 7.64 2.85 -16.54
CA ARG A 337 8.80 3.57 -15.97
C ARG A 337 10.11 2.80 -16.12
N GLN A 338 10.08 1.46 -16.04
CA GLN A 338 11.28 0.63 -16.24
C GLN A 338 11.73 0.62 -17.72
N SER A 339 10.79 0.60 -18.67
CA SER A 339 11.11 0.52 -20.09
C SER A 339 11.78 1.78 -20.65
N VAL A 340 11.54 2.95 -20.05
CA VAL A 340 12.14 4.24 -20.49
C VAL A 340 13.36 4.63 -19.70
N THR A 341 13.79 3.84 -18.73
CA THR A 341 14.87 4.22 -17.81
C THR A 341 16.10 3.35 -18.01
N PRO A 342 17.25 3.93 -18.35
CA PRO A 342 18.52 3.22 -18.42
C PRO A 342 18.91 2.58 -17.07
N SER A 343 19.52 1.40 -17.11
CA SER A 343 19.88 0.62 -15.91
C SER A 343 20.60 1.42 -14.81
N PRO A 344 21.57 2.34 -15.11
CA PRO A 344 22.25 3.12 -14.08
C PRO A 344 21.34 4.14 -13.34
N MET A 345 20.21 4.52 -13.96
CA MET A 345 19.27 5.50 -13.43
C MET A 345 18.04 4.88 -12.75
N LEU A 346 17.84 3.56 -12.86
CA LEU A 346 16.64 2.86 -12.36
C LEU A 346 16.38 3.13 -10.87
N GLY A 347 17.40 3.04 -10.04
CA GLY A 347 17.25 3.28 -8.59
C GLY A 347 16.83 4.72 -8.28
N ARG A 348 17.51 5.71 -8.87
CA ARG A 348 17.21 7.14 -8.67
C ARG A 348 15.83 7.49 -9.19
N MET A 349 15.49 7.06 -10.39
CA MET A 349 14.16 7.25 -11.00
C MET A 349 13.07 6.63 -10.13
N THR A 350 13.26 5.37 -9.70
CA THR A 350 12.25 4.65 -8.90
C THR A 350 11.94 5.38 -7.59
N THR A 351 12.97 5.82 -6.87
CA THR A 351 12.81 6.54 -5.60
C THR A 351 12.16 7.91 -5.82
N THR A 352 12.60 8.65 -6.85
CA THR A 352 12.02 9.96 -7.19
C THR A 352 10.56 9.85 -7.60
N MET A 353 10.21 8.89 -8.47
CA MET A 353 8.82 8.65 -8.90
C MET A 353 7.93 8.25 -7.72
N ARG A 354 8.42 7.37 -6.83
CA ARG A 354 7.69 6.97 -5.63
C ARG A 354 7.39 8.18 -4.74
N TRP A 355 8.36 9.05 -4.55
CA TRP A 355 8.19 10.28 -3.78
C TRP A 355 7.16 11.22 -4.43
N LEU A 356 7.27 11.46 -5.75
CA LEU A 356 6.35 12.32 -6.49
C LEU A 356 4.90 11.85 -6.44
N ILE A 357 4.66 10.53 -6.53
CA ILE A 357 3.28 10.00 -6.52
C ILE A 357 2.69 9.92 -5.12
N LEU A 358 3.51 9.79 -4.06
CA LEU A 358 3.03 9.71 -2.68
C LEU A 358 2.88 11.07 -2.00
N LEU A 359 3.58 12.11 -2.50
CA LEU A 359 3.51 13.46 -1.94
C LEU A 359 2.06 14.00 -1.84
N PRO A 360 1.18 13.81 -2.85
CA PRO A 360 -0.21 14.27 -2.77
C PRO A 360 -1.12 13.45 -1.86
N ALA A 361 -0.68 12.27 -1.41
CA ALA A 361 -1.50 11.33 -0.66
C ALA A 361 -1.94 11.88 0.71
N GLY A 362 -1.01 12.43 1.49
CA GLY A 362 -1.30 13.04 2.79
C GLY A 362 -2.30 14.21 2.70
N PRO A 363 -2.07 15.21 1.86
CA PRO A 363 -3.06 16.26 1.56
C PRO A 363 -4.43 15.72 1.14
N GLY A 364 -4.47 14.64 0.33
CA GLY A 364 -5.72 13.97 -0.04
C GLY A 364 -6.47 13.42 1.17
N ALA A 365 -5.78 12.71 2.06
CA ALA A 365 -6.37 12.16 3.29
C ALA A 365 -6.91 13.27 4.21
N LEU A 366 -6.14 14.34 4.42
CA LEU A 366 -6.56 15.48 5.24
C LEU A 366 -7.79 16.18 4.66
N LEU A 367 -7.79 16.43 3.35
CA LEU A 367 -8.92 17.08 2.69
C LEU A 367 -10.18 16.19 2.72
N GLY A 368 -10.00 14.86 2.58
CA GLY A 368 -11.08 13.89 2.69
C GLY A 368 -11.76 13.93 4.05
N GLY A 369 -10.94 13.90 5.12
CA GLY A 369 -11.43 14.02 6.48
C GLY A 369 -12.14 15.35 6.75
N TRP A 370 -11.52 16.47 6.35
CA TRP A 370 -12.08 17.81 6.54
C TRP A 370 -13.42 17.99 5.80
N LEU A 371 -13.50 17.59 4.53
CA LEU A 371 -14.73 17.64 3.76
C LEU A 371 -15.83 16.76 4.38
N GLY A 372 -15.47 15.53 4.84
CA GLY A 372 -16.43 14.62 5.46
C GLY A 372 -17.02 15.16 6.76
N GLU A 373 -16.32 16.04 7.47
CA GLU A 373 -16.79 16.67 8.71
C GLU A 373 -17.65 17.92 8.44
N HIS A 374 -17.25 18.75 7.46
CA HIS A 374 -17.90 20.04 7.19
C HIS A 374 -19.01 19.97 6.14
N THR A 375 -19.21 18.82 5.48
CA THR A 375 -20.28 18.59 4.51
C THR A 375 -21.03 17.30 4.85
N THR A 376 -21.04 16.33 3.94
CA THR A 376 -21.52 14.95 4.18
C THR A 376 -20.41 13.98 3.91
N MET A 377 -20.40 12.83 4.59
CA MET A 377 -19.38 11.80 4.35
C MET A 377 -19.40 11.24 2.92
N SER A 378 -20.54 11.33 2.24
CA SER A 378 -20.68 11.00 0.81
C SER A 378 -19.91 11.95 -0.10
N THR A 379 -19.76 13.25 0.27
CA THR A 379 -19.16 14.29 -0.58
C THR A 379 -17.71 13.98 -0.95
N PRO A 380 -16.77 13.76 -0.01
CA PRO A 380 -15.38 13.48 -0.39
C PRO A 380 -15.21 12.15 -1.14
N ILE A 381 -16.05 11.14 -0.88
CA ILE A 381 -16.05 9.88 -1.64
C ILE A 381 -16.47 10.12 -3.09
N LEU A 382 -17.52 10.91 -3.31
CA LEU A 382 -18.00 11.27 -4.64
C LEU A 382 -16.96 12.12 -5.40
N ILE A 383 -16.38 13.13 -4.73
CA ILE A 383 -15.30 13.96 -5.31
C ILE A 383 -14.10 13.09 -5.68
N ALA A 384 -13.71 12.15 -4.81
CA ALA A 384 -12.61 11.24 -5.08
C ALA A 384 -12.90 10.33 -6.27
N GLY A 385 -14.11 9.77 -6.34
CA GLY A 385 -14.54 8.91 -7.45
C GLY A 385 -14.54 9.66 -8.78
N LEU A 386 -15.25 10.80 -8.83
CA LEU A 386 -15.32 11.65 -10.03
C LEU A 386 -13.93 12.21 -10.40
N GLY A 387 -13.12 12.63 -9.42
CA GLY A 387 -11.78 13.13 -9.64
C GLY A 387 -10.85 12.08 -10.25
N ALA A 388 -10.95 10.81 -9.81
CA ALA A 388 -10.20 9.72 -10.43
C ALA A 388 -10.68 9.44 -11.87
N VAL A 389 -12.00 9.45 -12.15
CA VAL A 389 -12.54 9.31 -13.50
C VAL A 389 -12.06 10.45 -14.40
N LEU A 390 -12.16 11.70 -13.92
CA LEU A 390 -11.68 12.88 -14.66
C LEU A 390 -10.18 12.82 -14.92
N THR A 391 -9.40 12.34 -13.94
CA THR A 391 -7.94 12.12 -14.11
C THR A 391 -7.67 11.11 -15.23
N SER A 392 -8.44 10.02 -15.31
CA SER A 392 -8.35 9.06 -16.41
C SER A 392 -8.72 9.68 -17.76
N CYS A 393 -9.84 10.40 -17.82
CA CYS A 393 -10.28 11.10 -19.05
C CYS A 393 -9.25 12.14 -19.51
N ALA A 394 -8.73 12.96 -18.60
CA ALA A 394 -7.66 13.90 -18.90
C ALA A 394 -6.38 13.20 -19.38
N GLY A 395 -6.04 12.06 -18.76
CA GLY A 395 -4.95 11.20 -19.21
C GLY A 395 -5.12 10.71 -20.65
N LEU A 396 -6.33 10.29 -21.01
CA LEU A 396 -6.68 9.91 -22.38
C LEU A 396 -6.69 11.08 -23.36
N ALA A 397 -7.17 12.24 -22.95
CA ALA A 397 -7.29 13.41 -23.83
C ALA A 397 -5.95 14.13 -24.05
N ALA A 398 -5.20 14.39 -22.98
CA ALA A 398 -4.10 15.35 -22.98
C ALA A 398 -2.71 14.73 -22.81
N THR A 399 -2.58 13.43 -22.52
CA THR A 399 -1.26 12.82 -22.25
C THR A 399 -0.79 11.88 -23.36
N ARG A 400 0.53 11.67 -23.41
CA ARG A 400 1.12 10.68 -24.30
C ARG A 400 0.81 9.23 -23.88
N LEU A 401 0.24 9.01 -22.71
CA LEU A 401 -0.08 7.68 -22.19
C LEU A 401 -1.08 6.95 -23.10
N ARG A 402 -2.04 7.65 -23.70
CA ARG A 402 -3.01 7.06 -24.63
C ARG A 402 -2.37 6.37 -25.84
N HIS A 403 -1.20 6.86 -26.27
CA HIS A 403 -0.48 6.35 -27.44
C HIS A 403 0.50 5.23 -27.13
N LEU A 404 0.72 4.93 -25.83
CA LEU A 404 1.60 3.85 -25.40
C LEU A 404 0.93 2.48 -25.61
N ARG A 405 0.85 2.04 -26.87
CA ARG A 405 0.33 0.71 -27.21
C ARG A 405 1.37 -0.40 -27.03
N THR A 406 2.65 -0.06 -27.04
CA THR A 406 3.77 -0.96 -26.76
C THR A 406 4.71 -0.28 -25.76
N LEU A 407 5.46 -1.07 -24.99
CA LEU A 407 6.49 -0.52 -24.12
C LEU A 407 7.61 0.09 -24.97
N PRO A 408 8.00 1.34 -24.74
CA PRO A 408 9.16 1.94 -25.39
C PRO A 408 10.40 1.08 -25.10
N ARG A 409 11.25 0.88 -26.10
CA ARG A 409 12.57 0.29 -25.86
C ARG A 409 13.45 1.39 -25.29
N SER A 410 14.19 1.09 -24.21
CA SER A 410 15.23 1.99 -23.70
C SER A 410 16.23 2.26 -24.80
N PRO A 411 16.65 3.52 -25.01
CA PRO A 411 17.73 3.83 -25.94
C PRO A 411 19.04 3.17 -25.55
#